data_93fccc4b5c6f7c10849b798454acfa39
#
_entry.id   93fccc4b5c6f7c10849b798454acfa39
#
_cell.length_a   1.000
_cell.length_b   1.000
_cell.length_c   1.000
_cell.angle_alpha   90.00
_cell.angle_beta   90.00
_cell.angle_gamma   90.00
#
_symmetry.space_group_name_H-M   'P 1'
#
loop_
_entity.id
_entity.type
_entity.pdbx_description
1 polymer ?
#
loop_
_entity_poly.entity_id
_entity_poly.type
_entity_poly.pdbx_seq_one_letter_code
_entity_poly.pdbx_strand_id
1 'polypeptide(L)'
;MIKKILNNKLNLALAGLIVFSAFLFRQTFFAYFSQDDFFHFKLGQADNLTSFLHFFSLKSLGSIGFYRPLTVQVYSFLGQVVFGLNCYLYHLFNFLIFSLTILVIFNIFKKLFKNNGEAFLATIIYAVSSFHFTTLSFLWGIEELL
;
A
#
# COMPACT_ATOMS: atom_id res chain seq x y z
N MET A 1 21.52 28.06 5.51
CA MET A 1 20.43 28.52 4.62
C MET A 1 20.31 27.63 3.37
N ILE A 2 21.36 27.38 2.61
CA ILE A 2 21.36 26.57 1.36
C ILE A 2 20.83 25.16 1.56
N LYS A 3 21.26 24.43 2.61
CA LYS A 3 20.77 23.05 2.92
C LYS A 3 19.25 23.00 3.16
N LYS A 4 18.66 24.04 3.78
CA LYS A 4 17.23 24.13 4.04
C LYS A 4 16.43 24.36 2.75
N ILE A 5 16.97 25.19 1.84
CA ILE A 5 16.36 25.45 0.53
C ILE A 5 16.41 24.19 -0.35
N LEU A 6 17.53 23.46 -0.34
CA LEU A 6 17.70 22.21 -1.09
C LEU A 6 16.73 21.12 -0.59
N ASN A 7 16.58 21.00 0.74
CA ASN A 7 15.59 20.07 1.31
C ASN A 7 14.15 20.43 0.94
N ASN A 8 13.80 21.72 0.92
CA ASN A 8 12.45 22.15 0.54
C ASN A 8 12.15 21.83 -0.94
N LYS A 9 13.11 22.04 -1.85
CA LYS A 9 12.95 21.69 -3.27
C LYS A 9 12.78 20.18 -3.47
N LEU A 10 13.54 19.38 -2.74
CA LEU A 10 13.47 17.95 -2.80
C LEU A 10 12.15 17.41 -2.26
N ASN A 11 11.66 17.94 -1.13
CA ASN A 11 10.35 17.57 -0.57
C ASN A 11 9.22 17.94 -1.54
N LEU A 12 9.32 19.11 -2.20
CA LEU A 12 8.35 19.53 -3.21
C LEU A 12 8.38 18.59 -4.43
N ALA A 13 9.57 18.15 -4.85
CA ALA A 13 9.72 17.20 -5.95
C ALA A 13 9.13 15.80 -5.60
N LEU A 14 9.32 15.33 -4.36
CA LEU A 14 8.71 14.09 -3.88
C LEU A 14 7.18 14.19 -3.80
N ALA A 15 6.66 15.31 -3.30
CA ALA A 15 5.22 15.57 -3.31
C ALA A 15 4.67 15.59 -4.75
N GLY A 16 5.37 16.25 -5.67
CA GLY A 16 5.03 16.24 -7.09
C GLY A 16 5.04 14.84 -7.71
N LEU A 17 6.01 13.99 -7.33
CA LEU A 17 6.08 12.60 -7.77
C LEU A 17 4.88 11.78 -7.27
N ILE A 18 4.47 11.96 -6.01
CA ILE A 18 3.28 11.29 -5.44
C ILE A 18 2.02 11.73 -6.19
N VAL A 19 1.83 13.03 -6.42
CA VAL A 19 0.70 13.55 -7.19
C VAL A 19 0.70 13.02 -8.62
N PHE A 20 1.87 12.98 -9.26
CA PHE A 20 2.03 12.39 -10.59
C PHE A 20 1.68 10.90 -10.61
N SER A 21 2.12 10.14 -9.61
CA SER A 21 1.75 8.72 -9.46
C SER A 21 0.24 8.55 -9.27
N ALA A 22 -0.43 9.42 -8.49
CA ALA A 22 -1.89 9.40 -8.35
C ALA A 22 -2.59 9.64 -9.70
N PHE A 23 -2.07 10.54 -10.51
CA PHE A 23 -2.60 10.78 -11.86
C PHE A 23 -2.34 9.58 -12.79
N LEU A 24 -1.16 8.99 -12.74
CA LEU A 24 -0.77 7.83 -13.54
C LEU A 24 -1.66 6.63 -13.24
N PHE A 25 -1.90 6.34 -11.96
CA PHE A 25 -2.69 5.20 -11.49
C PHE A 25 -4.15 5.55 -11.19
N ARG A 26 -4.66 6.69 -11.67
CA ARG A 26 -6.02 7.15 -11.35
C ARG A 26 -7.14 6.16 -11.62
N GLN A 27 -6.95 5.25 -12.58
CA GLN A 27 -7.96 4.24 -12.93
C GLN A 27 -8.14 3.22 -11.81
N THR A 28 -7.09 2.95 -11.02
CA THR A 28 -7.16 1.97 -9.92
C THR A 28 -8.11 2.41 -8.82
N PHE A 29 -8.31 3.71 -8.61
CA PHE A 29 -9.26 4.23 -7.61
C PHE A 29 -10.72 3.86 -7.88
N PHE A 30 -11.04 3.51 -9.11
CA PHE A 30 -12.39 3.17 -9.55
C PHE A 30 -12.55 1.67 -9.86
N ALA A 31 -11.54 0.86 -9.53
CA ALA A 31 -11.65 -0.58 -9.67
C ALA A 31 -12.69 -1.13 -8.68
N TYR A 32 -13.53 -2.05 -9.16
CA TYR A 32 -14.50 -2.73 -8.33
C TYR A 32 -13.88 -3.96 -7.65
N PHE A 33 -14.57 -4.47 -6.65
CA PHE A 33 -14.21 -5.72 -6.00
C PHE A 33 -14.13 -6.88 -7.00
N SER A 34 -13.07 -7.64 -6.91
CA SER A 34 -12.88 -8.89 -7.65
C SER A 34 -13.37 -10.09 -6.82
N GLN A 35 -13.39 -11.27 -7.46
CA GLN A 35 -13.80 -12.50 -6.77
C GLN A 35 -12.94 -12.79 -5.54
N ASP A 36 -11.64 -12.55 -5.63
CA ASP A 36 -10.69 -12.81 -4.53
C ASP A 36 -10.92 -11.85 -3.36
N ASP A 37 -11.37 -10.61 -3.60
CA ASP A 37 -11.67 -9.65 -2.55
C ASP A 37 -12.76 -10.18 -1.61
N PHE A 38 -13.81 -10.80 -2.14
CA PHE A 38 -14.87 -11.40 -1.33
C PHE A 38 -14.39 -12.58 -0.49
N PHE A 39 -13.47 -13.37 -1.03
CA PHE A 39 -12.83 -14.44 -0.27
C PHE A 39 -12.05 -13.86 0.94
N HIS A 40 -11.27 -12.85 0.72
CA HIS A 40 -10.52 -12.17 1.78
C HIS A 40 -11.45 -11.51 2.81
N PHE A 41 -12.54 -10.85 2.38
CA PHE A 41 -13.54 -10.33 3.32
C PHE A 41 -14.10 -11.43 4.23
N LYS A 42 -14.33 -12.61 3.70
CA LYS A 42 -14.77 -13.76 4.52
C LYS A 42 -13.70 -14.19 5.52
N LEU A 43 -12.43 -14.17 5.15
CA LEU A 43 -11.32 -14.51 6.04
C LEU A 43 -11.10 -13.48 7.17
N GLY A 44 -11.48 -12.23 6.93
CA GLY A 44 -11.38 -11.13 7.89
C GLY A 44 -12.62 -10.94 8.77
N GLN A 45 -13.53 -11.90 8.86
CA GLN A 45 -14.70 -11.80 9.75
C GLN A 45 -14.34 -12.22 11.18
N ALA A 46 -14.68 -11.36 12.14
CA ALA A 46 -14.54 -11.65 13.56
C ALA A 46 -15.69 -11.00 14.34
N ASP A 47 -16.47 -11.83 15.06
CA ASP A 47 -17.62 -11.37 15.84
C ASP A 47 -17.25 -10.98 17.28
N ASN A 48 -16.07 -11.42 17.74
CA ASN A 48 -15.60 -11.21 19.12
C ASN A 48 -14.06 -11.23 19.17
N LEU A 49 -13.52 -10.85 20.33
CA LEU A 49 -12.06 -10.79 20.55
C LEU A 49 -11.39 -12.15 20.33
N THR A 50 -12.03 -13.23 20.70
CA THR A 50 -11.48 -14.57 20.53
C THR A 50 -11.33 -14.92 19.05
N SER A 51 -12.35 -14.64 18.23
CA SER A 51 -12.28 -14.82 16.77
C SER A 51 -11.21 -13.93 16.12
N PHE A 52 -11.06 -12.69 16.60
CA PHE A 52 -10.01 -11.80 16.14
C PHE A 52 -8.60 -12.34 16.48
N LEU A 53 -8.41 -12.83 17.71
CA LEU A 53 -7.12 -13.42 18.10
C LEU A 53 -6.82 -14.72 17.33
N HIS A 54 -7.85 -15.42 16.85
CA HIS A 54 -7.69 -16.58 15.97
C HIS A 54 -6.99 -16.26 14.66
N PHE A 55 -7.01 -15.01 14.17
CA PHE A 55 -6.26 -14.59 12.99
C PHE A 55 -4.75 -14.87 13.12
N PHE A 56 -4.22 -14.81 14.33
CA PHE A 56 -2.81 -15.05 14.62
C PHE A 56 -2.49 -16.52 14.93
N SER A 57 -3.47 -17.42 14.86
CA SER A 57 -3.26 -18.83 15.13
C SER A 57 -2.74 -19.55 13.86
N LEU A 58 -1.77 -20.47 14.04
CA LEU A 58 -1.27 -21.28 12.95
C LEU A 58 -2.32 -22.25 12.37
N LYS A 59 -3.42 -22.50 13.09
CA LYS A 59 -4.54 -23.31 12.61
C LYS A 59 -5.34 -22.62 11.50
N SER A 60 -5.29 -21.30 11.40
CA SER A 60 -5.91 -20.55 10.31
C SER A 60 -5.23 -20.76 8.96
N LEU A 61 -4.03 -21.35 8.96
CA LEU A 61 -3.28 -21.72 7.75
C LEU A 61 -3.96 -22.80 6.88
N GLY A 62 -4.86 -23.60 7.45
CA GLY A 62 -5.43 -24.77 6.75
C GLY A 62 -6.24 -24.47 5.50
N SER A 63 -6.64 -23.22 5.28
CA SER A 63 -7.47 -22.80 4.13
C SER A 63 -6.75 -21.91 3.12
N ILE A 64 -5.61 -21.30 3.46
CA ILE A 64 -5.00 -20.23 2.64
C ILE A 64 -3.60 -20.59 2.15
N GLY A 65 -2.93 -21.58 2.77
CA GLY A 65 -1.53 -21.94 2.43
C GLY A 65 -0.47 -20.90 2.82
N PHE A 66 -0.86 -19.68 3.23
CA PHE A 66 0.06 -18.59 3.59
C PHE A 66 -0.31 -17.98 4.93
N TYR A 67 0.70 -17.71 5.78
CA TYR A 67 0.51 -17.06 7.06
C TYR A 67 0.72 -15.55 6.93
N ARG A 68 -0.35 -14.80 6.70
CA ARG A 68 -0.32 -13.34 6.53
C ARG A 68 -1.44 -12.65 7.34
N PRO A 69 -1.46 -12.82 8.68
CA PRO A 69 -2.58 -12.33 9.50
C PRO A 69 -2.80 -10.82 9.40
N LEU A 70 -1.75 -10.03 9.29
CA LEU A 70 -1.87 -8.57 9.25
C LEU A 70 -2.42 -8.07 7.93
N THR A 71 -1.90 -8.55 6.81
CA THR A 71 -2.25 -8.04 5.48
C THR A 71 -3.51 -8.68 4.92
N VAL A 72 -3.89 -9.86 5.39
CA VAL A 72 -5.11 -10.56 4.96
C VAL A 72 -6.23 -10.34 5.98
N GLN A 73 -6.16 -10.96 7.15
CA GLN A 73 -7.30 -11.00 8.07
C GLN A 73 -7.52 -9.66 8.79
N VAL A 74 -6.47 -9.08 9.39
CA VAL A 74 -6.60 -7.81 10.13
C VAL A 74 -6.97 -6.66 9.19
N TYR A 75 -6.33 -6.58 8.02
CA TYR A 75 -6.65 -5.56 7.02
C TYR A 75 -8.10 -5.68 6.54
N SER A 76 -8.56 -6.91 6.23
CA SER A 76 -9.96 -7.15 5.84
C SER A 76 -10.95 -6.77 6.92
N PHE A 77 -10.67 -7.18 8.16
CA PHE A 77 -11.52 -6.87 9.30
C PHE A 77 -11.64 -5.36 9.50
N LEU A 78 -10.50 -4.68 9.62
CA LEU A 78 -10.48 -3.22 9.82
C LEU A 78 -11.09 -2.48 8.63
N GLY A 79 -10.79 -2.92 7.41
CA GLY A 79 -11.36 -2.34 6.20
C GLY A 79 -12.89 -2.44 6.18
N GLN A 80 -13.45 -3.60 6.50
CA GLN A 80 -14.91 -3.78 6.57
C GLN A 80 -15.53 -2.91 7.66
N VAL A 81 -14.90 -2.78 8.82
CA VAL A 81 -15.38 -1.94 9.92
C VAL A 81 -15.34 -0.45 9.57
N VAL A 82 -14.27 0.01 8.90
CA VAL A 82 -14.02 1.45 8.65
C VAL A 82 -14.62 1.91 7.31
N PHE A 83 -14.49 1.11 6.27
CA PHE A 83 -14.85 1.48 4.89
C PHE A 83 -16.12 0.78 4.40
N GLY A 84 -16.58 -0.26 5.10
CA GLY A 84 -17.70 -1.10 4.66
C GLY A 84 -17.41 -1.73 3.29
N LEU A 85 -18.33 -1.59 2.34
CA LEU A 85 -18.18 -2.06 0.96
C LEU A 85 -17.87 -0.90 -0.03
N ASN A 86 -17.20 0.15 0.42
CA ASN A 86 -16.80 1.25 -0.44
C ASN A 86 -15.40 1.00 -1.02
N CYS A 87 -15.31 0.42 -2.22
CA CYS A 87 -14.06 0.08 -2.89
C CYS A 87 -13.12 1.28 -3.06
N TYR A 88 -13.64 2.48 -3.32
CA TYR A 88 -12.83 3.69 -3.48
C TYR A 88 -11.98 4.00 -2.23
N LEU A 89 -12.54 3.81 -1.02
CA LEU A 89 -11.83 4.07 0.23
C LEU A 89 -10.68 3.07 0.45
N TYR A 90 -10.85 1.81 0.05
CA TYR A 90 -9.76 0.83 0.08
C TYR A 90 -8.62 1.21 -0.87
N HIS A 91 -8.94 1.58 -2.12
CA HIS A 91 -7.91 2.00 -3.07
C HIS A 91 -7.21 3.29 -2.63
N LEU A 92 -7.95 4.24 -2.05
CA LEU A 92 -7.37 5.44 -1.48
C LEU A 92 -6.39 5.10 -0.35
N PHE A 93 -6.76 4.19 0.54
CA PHE A 93 -5.89 3.74 1.63
C PHE A 93 -4.64 3.02 1.09
N ASN A 94 -4.80 2.11 0.12
CA ASN A 94 -3.66 1.44 -0.54
C ASN A 94 -2.73 2.45 -1.20
N PHE A 95 -3.27 3.49 -1.84
CA PHE A 95 -2.46 4.55 -2.42
C PHE A 95 -1.73 5.39 -1.37
N LEU A 96 -2.32 5.61 -0.18
CA LEU A 96 -1.62 6.26 0.93
C LEU A 96 -0.44 5.41 1.41
N ILE A 97 -0.61 4.09 1.55
CA ILE A 97 0.50 3.18 1.88
C ILE A 97 1.57 3.21 0.79
N PHE A 98 1.19 3.16 -0.49
CA PHE A 98 2.11 3.29 -1.61
C PHE A 98 2.89 4.61 -1.57
N SER A 99 2.23 5.72 -1.24
CA SER A 99 2.89 7.03 -1.08
C SER A 99 3.93 7.02 0.05
N LEU A 100 3.63 6.37 1.17
CA LEU A 100 4.59 6.18 2.26
C LEU A 100 5.76 5.30 1.82
N THR A 101 5.49 4.25 1.04
CA THR A 101 6.54 3.38 0.49
C THR A 101 7.48 4.15 -0.44
N ILE A 102 6.97 5.05 -1.29
CA ILE A 102 7.81 5.95 -2.10
C ILE A 102 8.77 6.76 -1.22
N LEU A 103 8.29 7.31 -0.10
CA LEU A 103 9.14 8.07 0.83
C LEU A 103 10.20 7.21 1.51
N VAL A 104 9.84 5.99 1.91
CA VAL A 104 10.78 5.01 2.51
C VAL A 104 11.84 4.61 1.49
N ILE A 105 11.45 4.24 0.27
CA ILE A 105 12.35 3.86 -0.83
C ILE A 105 13.31 4.99 -1.17
N PHE A 106 12.82 6.24 -1.24
CA PHE A 106 13.70 7.40 -1.43
C PHE A 106 14.77 7.49 -0.33
N ASN A 107 14.38 7.32 0.94
CA ASN A 107 15.33 7.36 2.05
C ASN A 107 16.36 6.23 2.00
N ILE A 108 15.97 5.04 1.55
CA ILE A 108 16.87 3.90 1.32
C ILE A 108 17.85 4.25 0.20
N PHE A 109 17.37 4.69 -0.97
CA PHE A 109 18.23 5.07 -2.08
C PHE A 109 19.17 6.23 -1.74
N LYS A 110 18.71 7.19 -0.96
CA LYS A 110 19.56 8.29 -0.47
C LYS A 110 20.72 7.80 0.39
N LYS A 111 20.54 6.73 1.16
CA LYS A 111 21.62 6.11 1.93
C LYS A 111 22.58 5.31 1.03
N LEU A 112 22.05 4.65 0.00
CA LEU A 112 22.83 3.83 -0.92
C LEU A 112 23.70 4.67 -1.87
N PHE A 113 23.09 5.64 -2.55
CA PHE A 113 23.79 6.42 -3.58
C PHE A 113 24.55 7.63 -3.03
N LYS A 114 24.31 8.02 -1.78
CA LYS A 114 24.89 9.22 -1.15
C LYS A 114 24.68 10.53 -1.93
N ASN A 115 23.88 10.49 -3.01
CA ASN A 115 23.53 11.59 -3.89
C ASN A 115 22.00 11.69 -4.00
N ASN A 116 21.47 12.88 -3.70
CA ASN A 116 20.02 13.10 -3.70
C ASN A 116 19.40 12.99 -5.11
N GLY A 117 20.14 13.38 -6.16
CA GLY A 117 19.66 13.31 -7.55
C GLY A 117 19.50 11.88 -8.04
N GLU A 118 20.51 11.04 -7.80
CA GLU A 118 20.50 9.61 -8.16
C GLU A 118 19.41 8.87 -7.35
N ALA A 119 19.30 9.15 -6.04
CA ALA A 119 18.27 8.60 -5.20
C ALA A 119 16.86 8.97 -5.71
N PHE A 120 16.66 10.21 -6.10
CA PHE A 120 15.39 10.69 -6.64
C PHE A 120 15.06 10.03 -7.99
N LEU A 121 16.05 9.92 -8.90
CA LEU A 121 15.88 9.24 -10.19
C LEU A 121 15.48 7.77 -10.00
N ALA A 122 16.17 7.05 -9.12
CA ALA A 122 15.84 5.66 -8.80
C ALA A 122 14.41 5.55 -8.19
N THR A 123 14.02 6.53 -7.37
CA THR A 123 12.67 6.59 -6.80
C THR A 123 11.60 6.85 -7.87
N ILE A 124 11.88 7.68 -8.87
CA ILE A 124 10.98 7.87 -10.02
C ILE A 124 10.76 6.54 -10.74
N ILE A 125 11.84 5.82 -11.08
CA ILE A 125 11.74 4.52 -11.77
C ILE A 125 10.87 3.55 -10.97
N TYR A 126 11.06 3.49 -9.65
CA TYR A 126 10.20 2.68 -8.78
C TYR A 126 8.75 3.16 -8.84
N ALA A 127 8.49 4.45 -8.60
CA ALA A 127 7.14 5.00 -8.45
C ALA A 127 6.28 4.92 -9.72
N VAL A 128 6.90 4.93 -10.92
CA VAL A 128 6.16 4.85 -12.19
C VAL A 128 6.12 3.44 -12.78
N SER A 129 6.65 2.44 -12.08
CA SER A 129 6.65 1.05 -12.56
C SER A 129 5.23 0.56 -12.81
N SER A 130 5.00 -0.05 -13.97
CA SER A 130 3.71 -0.64 -14.34
C SER A 130 3.25 -1.77 -13.41
N PHE A 131 4.18 -2.38 -12.67
CA PHE A 131 3.88 -3.37 -11.64
C PHE A 131 2.88 -2.83 -10.60
N HIS A 132 3.01 -1.55 -10.21
CA HIS A 132 2.12 -0.92 -9.24
C HIS A 132 0.67 -0.76 -9.73
N PHE A 133 0.44 -0.77 -11.05
CA PHE A 133 -0.93 -0.75 -11.57
C PHE A 133 -1.72 -1.98 -11.10
N THR A 134 -1.14 -3.17 -11.23
CA THR A 134 -1.75 -4.41 -10.74
C THR A 134 -1.92 -4.38 -9.22
N THR A 135 -0.85 -4.04 -8.50
CA THR A 135 -0.84 -3.96 -7.03
C THR A 135 -1.92 -3.00 -6.49
N LEU A 136 -2.11 -1.83 -7.13
CA LEU A 136 -3.10 -0.84 -6.69
C LEU A 136 -4.52 -1.14 -7.18
N SER A 137 -4.68 -1.98 -8.23
CA SER A 137 -5.99 -2.38 -8.74
C SER A 137 -6.67 -3.45 -7.89
N PHE A 138 -5.92 -4.23 -7.14
CA PHE A 138 -6.45 -5.23 -6.21
C PHE A 138 -6.44 -4.67 -4.79
N LEU A 139 -7.50 -4.93 -4.03
CA LEU A 139 -7.57 -4.49 -2.63
C LEU A 139 -6.44 -5.09 -1.78
N TRP A 140 -6.05 -6.32 -2.12
CA TRP A 140 -5.00 -7.08 -1.42
C TRP A 140 -3.60 -6.78 -1.93
N GLY A 141 -3.46 -5.88 -2.87
CA GLY A 141 -2.16 -5.37 -3.32
C GLY A 141 -1.32 -4.74 -2.20
N ILE A 142 -1.95 -4.43 -1.04
CA ILE A 142 -1.24 -4.02 0.17
C ILE A 142 -0.18 -5.04 0.63
N GLU A 143 -0.36 -6.32 0.32
CA GLU A 143 0.61 -7.37 0.62
C GLU A 143 1.94 -7.17 -0.10
N GLU A 144 1.92 -6.55 -1.26
CA GLU A 144 3.09 -6.26 -2.09
C GLU A 144 3.70 -4.89 -1.76
N LEU A 145 2.98 -4.05 -0.99
CA LEU A 145 3.43 -2.72 -0.58
C LEU A 145 4.12 -2.71 0.78
N LEU A 146 3.87 -3.70 1.63
CA LEU A 146 4.41 -3.87 2.98
C LEU A 146 5.49 -4.93 3.04
#